data_be8cb307f0c1044750111b0e53ae2521
#
_entry.id   be8cb307f0c1044750111b0e53ae2521
#
_cell.length_a   1.000
_cell.length_b   1.000
_cell.length_c   1.000
_cell.angle_alpha   90.00
_cell.angle_beta   90.00
_cell.angle_gamma   90.00
#
_symmetry.space_group_name_H-M   'P 1'
#
loop_
_entity.id
_entity.type
_entity.pdbx_description
1 polymer ?
#
loop_
_entity_poly.entity_id
_entity_poly.type
_entity_poly.pdbx_seq_one_letter_code
_entity_poly.pdbx_strand_id
1 'polypeptide(L)'
;MKLFSAKICSVLTCGVFAGMVSAYAQSVPVVAGHYPAGAEGIKGASLPPPGFYFRDYSIFYSADMFRDIPVDFEIDAYVNAPRLIWMTDKKIFGAQYGMDLIVPFAYMDWSVGGLDGSYSGIGDIQIEPLLLSWHFKQFDLAAGYAVWAPTGDYAPARPDLISKGFWSHMVTLGGTWYPDGEKTWAMSLLNRYEFCHEQKYTHTDPGQVFTAEWGLSKSLCNGLDVGFIGYYQQQVTKDSGPAATDKRDRKIGVGPEISVFCPKLVLFTSIRYAHEFEAVERPEGDLITLTLTKPF
;
A
#
# COMPACT_ATOMS: atom_id res chain seq x y z
N MET A 1 -53.42 25.51 15.04
CA MET A 1 -53.19 24.71 13.81
C MET A 1 -51.85 25.08 13.13
N LYS A 2 -50.79 25.29 13.92
CA LYS A 2 -49.41 25.63 13.41
C LYS A 2 -48.26 24.81 14.06
N LEU A 3 -48.61 23.82 14.88
CA LEU A 3 -47.58 23.00 15.58
C LEU A 3 -47.39 21.56 15.01
N PHE A 4 -48.25 21.17 14.03
CA PHE A 4 -48.19 19.82 13.44
C PHE A 4 -47.37 19.75 12.14
N SER A 5 -47.09 20.90 11.50
CA SER A 5 -46.37 20.94 10.23
C SER A 5 -44.84 20.87 10.38
N ALA A 6 -44.28 21.29 11.52
CA ALA A 6 -42.81 21.33 11.70
C ALA A 6 -42.18 19.97 12.07
N LYS A 7 -42.97 19.07 12.70
CA LYS A 7 -42.46 17.74 13.08
C LYS A 7 -42.49 16.71 11.94
N ILE A 8 -43.35 16.89 10.96
CA ILE A 8 -43.41 15.98 9.79
C ILE A 8 -42.29 16.30 8.80
N CYS A 9 -41.88 17.57 8.70
CA CYS A 9 -40.80 17.97 7.82
C CYS A 9 -39.41 17.49 8.35
N SER A 10 -39.22 17.48 9.69
CA SER A 10 -37.96 17.02 10.30
C SER A 10 -37.77 15.50 10.26
N VAL A 11 -38.87 14.74 10.28
CA VAL A 11 -38.80 13.26 10.19
C VAL A 11 -38.62 12.81 8.74
N LEU A 12 -39.20 13.52 7.77
CA LEU A 12 -38.98 13.21 6.35
C LEU A 12 -37.57 13.60 5.86
N THR A 13 -37.02 14.72 6.33
CA THR A 13 -35.63 15.09 6.01
C THR A 13 -34.63 14.17 6.68
N CYS A 14 -34.85 13.75 7.92
CA CYS A 14 -33.95 12.77 8.58
C CYS A 14 -34.04 11.37 7.93
N GLY A 15 -35.22 10.95 7.48
CA GLY A 15 -35.39 9.66 6.80
C GLY A 15 -34.78 9.61 5.40
N VAL A 16 -34.86 10.70 4.65
CA VAL A 16 -34.20 10.80 3.31
C VAL A 16 -32.70 10.92 3.45
N PHE A 17 -32.19 11.66 4.45
CA PHE A 17 -30.76 11.75 4.73
C PHE A 17 -30.17 10.42 5.23
N ALA A 18 -30.86 9.71 6.14
CA ALA A 18 -30.43 8.39 6.59
C ALA A 18 -30.47 7.36 5.44
N GLY A 19 -31.43 7.47 4.52
CA GLY A 19 -31.51 6.63 3.32
C GLY A 19 -30.38 6.91 2.32
N MET A 20 -29.99 8.17 2.15
CA MET A 20 -28.86 8.55 1.29
C MET A 20 -27.53 8.13 1.92
N VAL A 21 -27.31 8.33 3.22
CA VAL A 21 -26.10 7.88 3.92
C VAL A 21 -25.99 6.35 3.88
N SER A 22 -27.09 5.61 4.03
CA SER A 22 -27.09 4.15 3.87
C SER A 22 -26.80 3.71 2.43
N ALA A 23 -27.27 4.45 1.42
CA ALA A 23 -26.99 4.16 0.02
C ALA A 23 -25.52 4.47 -0.35
N TYR A 24 -24.95 5.55 0.19
CA TYR A 24 -23.55 5.87 0.00
C TYR A 24 -22.61 4.91 0.76
N ALA A 25 -22.95 4.51 1.98
CA ALA A 25 -22.19 3.51 2.73
C ALA A 25 -22.20 2.11 2.07
N GLN A 26 -23.22 1.81 1.24
CA GLN A 26 -23.28 0.59 0.43
C GLN A 26 -22.53 0.73 -0.92
N SER A 27 -22.11 1.92 -1.30
CA SER A 27 -21.48 2.21 -2.58
C SER A 27 -19.98 2.59 -2.50
N VAL A 28 -19.37 2.54 -1.31
CA VAL A 28 -17.91 2.69 -1.23
C VAL A 28 -17.30 1.44 -1.87
N PRO A 29 -16.58 1.58 -2.99
CA PRO A 29 -16.00 0.44 -3.68
C PRO A 29 -15.11 -0.36 -2.73
N VAL A 30 -15.19 -1.68 -2.81
CA VAL A 30 -14.23 -2.55 -2.12
C VAL A 30 -12.90 -2.36 -2.79
N VAL A 31 -11.99 -1.64 -2.13
CA VAL A 31 -10.62 -1.45 -2.64
C VAL A 31 -9.90 -2.78 -2.60
N ALA A 32 -9.63 -3.36 -3.75
CA ALA A 32 -8.94 -4.62 -3.89
C ALA A 32 -7.46 -4.51 -3.48
N GLY A 33 -6.92 -5.61 -2.92
CA GLY A 33 -5.53 -5.72 -2.51
C GLY A 33 -5.18 -5.01 -1.21
N HIS A 34 -4.19 -5.56 -0.51
CA HIS A 34 -3.63 -5.00 0.73
C HIS A 34 -2.37 -4.17 0.47
N TYR A 35 -1.61 -4.54 -0.57
CA TYR A 35 -0.31 -3.94 -0.81
C TYR A 35 -0.42 -2.44 -1.18
N PRO A 36 0.19 -1.53 -0.39
CA PRO A 36 0.22 -0.12 -0.71
C PRO A 36 1.29 0.13 -1.79
N ALA A 37 0.87 0.43 -3.03
CA ALA A 37 1.80 0.80 -4.09
C ALA A 37 2.62 2.04 -3.71
N GLY A 38 3.92 2.05 -4.05
CA GLY A 38 4.86 3.08 -3.64
C GLY A 38 5.54 2.81 -2.28
N ALA A 39 5.29 1.65 -1.66
CA ALA A 39 5.95 1.25 -0.42
C ALA A 39 7.44 0.97 -0.62
N GLU A 40 7.83 0.37 -1.75
CA GLU A 40 9.24 0.16 -2.06
C GLU A 40 9.79 1.31 -2.91
N GLY A 41 11.09 1.60 -2.71
CA GLY A 41 11.77 2.70 -3.38
C GLY A 41 12.76 2.26 -4.46
N ILE A 42 13.76 3.12 -4.71
CA ILE A 42 14.91 2.79 -5.57
C ILE A 42 15.57 1.50 -5.08
N LYS A 43 16.01 0.66 -6.02
CA LYS A 43 16.59 -0.67 -5.73
C LYS A 43 15.65 -1.62 -4.95
N GLY A 44 14.31 -1.45 -5.08
CA GLY A 44 13.31 -2.21 -4.33
C GLY A 44 13.40 -3.74 -4.50
N ALA A 45 13.99 -4.23 -5.61
CA ALA A 45 14.22 -5.65 -5.85
C ALA A 45 15.57 -6.17 -5.33
N SER A 46 16.39 -5.34 -4.66
CA SER A 46 17.68 -5.74 -4.10
C SER A 46 17.53 -6.01 -2.61
N LEU A 47 17.43 -7.29 -2.23
CA LEU A 47 17.31 -7.70 -0.83
C LEU A 47 18.69 -7.66 -0.13
N PRO A 48 18.72 -7.46 1.20
CA PRO A 48 19.97 -7.42 1.95
C PRO A 48 20.65 -8.79 2.07
N PRO A 49 21.95 -8.84 2.42
CA PRO A 49 22.67 -10.09 2.71
C PRO A 49 22.11 -10.81 3.94
N PRO A 50 22.60 -12.04 4.26
CA PRO A 50 22.21 -12.76 5.47
C PRO A 50 22.34 -11.91 6.73
N GLY A 51 21.31 -11.94 7.59
CA GLY A 51 21.24 -11.17 8.83
C GLY A 51 19.79 -10.91 9.25
N PHE A 52 19.67 -10.30 10.41
CA PHE A 52 18.40 -9.76 10.90
C PHE A 52 18.33 -8.26 10.63
N TYR A 53 17.16 -7.80 10.19
CA TYR A 53 16.92 -6.39 9.90
C TYR A 53 15.60 -5.96 10.48
N PHE A 54 15.61 -4.77 11.06
CA PHE A 54 14.38 -4.02 11.32
C PHE A 54 14.25 -2.95 10.25
N ARG A 55 13.11 -2.92 9.58
CA ARG A 55 12.77 -1.87 8.64
C ARG A 55 11.46 -1.23 9.09
N ASP A 56 11.45 0.08 9.17
CA ASP A 56 10.26 0.85 9.49
C ASP A 56 9.85 1.69 8.30
N TYR A 57 8.58 1.62 7.94
CA TYR A 57 7.97 2.51 6.96
C TYR A 57 7.05 3.47 7.69
N SER A 58 7.31 4.77 7.57
CA SER A 58 6.42 5.84 7.99
C SER A 58 5.86 6.50 6.74
N ILE A 59 4.59 6.24 6.46
CA ILE A 59 3.90 6.64 5.23
C ILE A 59 2.87 7.71 5.57
N PHE A 60 2.97 8.87 4.92
CA PHE A 60 2.01 9.96 4.96
C PHE A 60 1.32 10.06 3.61
N TYR A 61 0.01 10.00 3.62
CA TYR A 61 -0.83 10.11 2.42
C TYR A 61 -1.86 11.20 2.62
N SER A 62 -2.00 12.10 1.65
CA SER A 62 -2.99 13.15 1.64
C SER A 62 -3.65 13.23 0.27
N ALA A 63 -4.97 13.26 0.21
CA ALA A 63 -5.74 13.39 -1.02
C ALA A 63 -7.00 14.22 -0.81
N ASP A 64 -7.25 15.14 -1.74
CA ASP A 64 -8.44 15.98 -1.79
C ASP A 64 -9.28 15.73 -3.05
N MET A 65 -8.89 14.74 -3.86
CA MET A 65 -9.57 14.39 -5.09
C MET A 65 -9.98 12.92 -5.11
N PHE A 66 -11.25 12.69 -5.41
CA PHE A 66 -11.79 11.38 -5.77
C PHE A 66 -12.69 11.56 -6.99
N ARG A 67 -12.15 11.32 -8.19
CA ARG A 67 -12.81 11.66 -9.47
C ARG A 67 -14.16 11.02 -9.67
N ASP A 68 -14.37 9.84 -9.10
CA ASP A 68 -15.59 9.04 -9.27
C ASP A 68 -16.69 9.39 -8.28
N ILE A 69 -16.41 10.25 -7.28
CA ILE A 69 -17.36 10.69 -6.27
C ILE A 69 -17.64 12.21 -6.48
N PRO A 70 -18.86 12.63 -6.83
CA PRO A 70 -19.20 14.02 -7.11
C PRO A 70 -19.52 14.81 -5.82
N VAL A 71 -18.71 14.64 -4.77
CA VAL A 71 -18.84 15.34 -3.49
C VAL A 71 -17.44 15.77 -3.02
N ASP A 72 -17.41 16.77 -2.13
CA ASP A 72 -16.17 17.18 -1.48
C ASP A 72 -15.56 15.98 -0.74
N PHE A 73 -14.29 15.74 -0.96
CA PHE A 73 -13.53 14.61 -0.43
C PHE A 73 -12.19 15.08 0.08
N GLU A 74 -11.81 14.65 1.26
CA GLU A 74 -10.49 14.85 1.84
C GLU A 74 -10.12 13.63 2.70
N ILE A 75 -8.89 13.18 2.59
CA ILE A 75 -8.33 12.11 3.42
C ILE A 75 -6.87 12.39 3.73
N ASP A 76 -6.54 12.31 5.02
CA ASP A 76 -5.17 12.32 5.52
C ASP A 76 -4.92 11.02 6.29
N ALA A 77 -3.89 10.29 5.89
CA ALA A 77 -3.52 9.03 6.52
C ALA A 77 -2.04 8.98 6.90
N TYR A 78 -1.77 8.47 8.08
CA TYR A 78 -0.44 8.10 8.52
C TYR A 78 -0.40 6.59 8.81
N VAL A 79 0.53 5.89 8.17
CA VAL A 79 0.76 4.46 8.41
C VAL A 79 2.19 4.25 8.87
N ASN A 80 2.35 3.64 10.03
CA ASN A 80 3.63 3.12 10.49
C ASN A 80 3.63 1.60 10.34
N ALA A 81 4.56 1.06 9.57
CA ALA A 81 4.61 -0.36 9.24
C ALA A 81 6.00 -0.95 9.55
N PRO A 82 6.26 -1.29 10.83
CA PRO A 82 7.46 -2.03 11.22
C PRO A 82 7.50 -3.40 10.55
N ARG A 83 8.67 -3.72 9.97
CA ARG A 83 8.97 -4.98 9.27
C ARG A 83 10.17 -5.63 9.90
N LEU A 84 10.05 -6.86 10.31
CA LEU A 84 11.15 -7.72 10.76
C LEU A 84 11.56 -8.63 9.61
N ILE A 85 12.80 -8.55 9.17
CA ILE A 85 13.34 -9.33 8.06
C ILE A 85 14.44 -10.24 8.59
N TRP A 86 14.35 -11.52 8.27
CA TRP A 86 15.40 -12.49 8.52
C TRP A 86 15.87 -13.11 7.22
N MET A 87 17.05 -12.71 6.76
CA MET A 87 17.75 -13.37 5.66
C MET A 87 18.66 -14.44 6.25
N THR A 88 18.38 -15.69 5.97
CA THR A 88 19.12 -16.84 6.54
C THR A 88 20.41 -17.12 5.76
N ASP A 89 21.32 -17.94 6.31
CA ASP A 89 22.48 -18.47 5.57
C ASP A 89 22.15 -19.58 4.58
N LYS A 90 20.88 -20.01 4.54
CA LYS A 90 20.43 -21.12 3.69
C LYS A 90 20.15 -20.63 2.28
N LYS A 91 20.36 -21.53 1.32
CA LYS A 91 20.06 -21.28 -0.09
C LYS A 91 19.01 -22.25 -0.60
N ILE A 92 18.05 -21.74 -1.37
CA ILE A 92 17.03 -22.51 -2.09
C ILE A 92 17.13 -22.12 -3.56
N PHE A 93 17.32 -23.10 -4.44
CA PHE A 93 17.55 -22.88 -5.90
C PHE A 93 18.68 -21.87 -6.19
N GLY A 94 19.71 -21.87 -5.37
CA GLY A 94 20.83 -20.95 -5.49
C GLY A 94 20.58 -19.53 -4.96
N ALA A 95 19.34 -19.20 -4.61
CA ALA A 95 18.97 -17.95 -3.95
C ALA A 95 19.23 -18.00 -2.45
N GLN A 96 19.58 -16.87 -1.88
CA GLN A 96 19.53 -16.65 -0.43
C GLN A 96 18.07 -16.71 0.03
N TYR A 97 17.77 -17.53 1.03
CA TYR A 97 16.44 -17.65 1.60
C TYR A 97 16.24 -16.72 2.78
N GLY A 98 15.08 -16.10 2.84
CA GLY A 98 14.64 -15.26 3.95
C GLY A 98 13.13 -15.33 4.18
N MET A 99 12.70 -14.63 5.22
CA MET A 99 11.30 -14.44 5.57
C MET A 99 11.12 -13.08 6.25
N ASP A 100 9.90 -12.57 6.27
CA ASP A 100 9.58 -11.37 7.02
C ASP A 100 8.15 -11.31 7.55
N LEU A 101 7.92 -10.32 8.42
CA LEU A 101 6.67 -10.01 9.07
C LEU A 101 6.49 -8.49 9.09
N ILE A 102 5.32 -8.01 8.68
CA ILE A 102 4.90 -6.60 8.77
C ILE A 102 3.65 -6.49 9.63
N VAL A 103 3.66 -5.55 10.59
CA VAL A 103 2.51 -5.23 11.43
C VAL A 103 2.18 -3.74 11.26
N PRO A 104 1.22 -3.35 10.42
CA PRO A 104 0.91 -1.95 10.19
C PRO A 104 0.03 -1.36 11.30
N PHE A 105 0.34 -0.11 11.68
CA PHE A 105 -0.46 0.75 12.52
C PHE A 105 -0.85 1.96 11.70
N ALA A 106 -2.11 2.38 11.74
CA ALA A 106 -2.51 3.53 10.97
C ALA A 106 -3.40 4.47 11.77
N TYR A 107 -3.32 5.73 11.40
CA TYR A 107 -4.22 6.80 11.76
C TYR A 107 -4.75 7.43 10.47
N MET A 108 -6.02 7.73 10.43
CA MET A 108 -6.68 8.31 9.27
C MET A 108 -7.72 9.32 9.73
N ASP A 109 -7.69 10.52 9.15
CA ASP A 109 -8.76 11.51 9.17
C ASP A 109 -9.40 11.57 7.80
N TRP A 110 -10.71 11.77 7.74
CA TRP A 110 -11.43 11.86 6.47
C TRP A 110 -12.63 12.79 6.55
N SER A 111 -12.93 13.42 5.43
CA SER A 111 -14.15 14.20 5.22
C SER A 111 -14.74 13.87 3.85
N VAL A 112 -16.00 13.52 3.80
CA VAL A 112 -16.72 13.17 2.55
C VAL A 112 -18.14 13.74 2.60
N GLY A 113 -18.47 14.65 1.68
CA GLY A 113 -19.82 15.21 1.55
C GLY A 113 -20.33 15.91 2.80
N GLY A 114 -19.46 16.51 3.60
CA GLY A 114 -19.79 17.20 4.86
C GLY A 114 -19.94 16.26 6.08
N LEU A 115 -19.59 14.98 5.94
CA LEU A 115 -19.37 14.05 7.04
C LEU A 115 -17.86 13.94 7.28
N ASP A 116 -17.46 13.90 8.53
CA ASP A 116 -16.07 13.76 8.95
C ASP A 116 -15.91 12.65 9.99
N GLY A 117 -14.71 12.11 10.08
CA GLY A 117 -14.36 11.10 11.06
C GLY A 117 -12.88 10.82 11.12
N SER A 118 -12.48 10.13 12.18
CA SER A 118 -11.11 9.65 12.33
C SER A 118 -11.07 8.23 12.87
N TYR A 119 -10.01 7.51 12.52
CA TYR A 119 -9.75 6.17 13.03
C TYR A 119 -8.27 5.96 13.29
N SER A 120 -7.95 5.19 14.33
CA SER A 120 -6.60 4.68 14.57
C SER A 120 -6.68 3.22 15.00
N GLY A 121 -5.75 2.40 14.50
CA GLY A 121 -5.76 0.97 14.84
C GLY A 121 -4.65 0.19 14.16
N ILE A 122 -4.65 -1.11 14.42
CA ILE A 122 -3.77 -2.07 13.76
C ILE A 122 -4.44 -2.49 12.45
N GLY A 123 -3.65 -2.54 11.37
CA GLY A 123 -4.09 -3.04 10.08
C GLY A 123 -3.94 -4.55 9.94
N ASP A 124 -4.04 -5.03 8.71
CA ASP A 124 -3.88 -6.43 8.38
C ASP A 124 -2.40 -6.81 8.36
N ILE A 125 -2.04 -7.89 9.06
CA ILE A 125 -0.66 -8.36 9.19
C ILE A 125 -0.23 -9.08 7.92
N GLN A 126 0.97 -8.74 7.40
CA GLN A 126 1.63 -9.51 6.35
C GLN A 126 2.63 -10.48 6.95
N ILE A 127 2.60 -11.72 6.49
CA ILE A 127 3.61 -12.74 6.74
C ILE A 127 4.18 -13.14 5.38
N GLU A 128 5.49 -13.01 5.18
CA GLU A 128 6.18 -13.43 3.96
C GLU A 128 7.13 -14.59 4.28
N PRO A 129 6.67 -15.85 4.24
CA PRO A 129 7.45 -17.02 4.62
C PRO A 129 8.51 -17.39 3.57
N LEU A 130 8.47 -16.80 2.40
CA LEU A 130 9.40 -17.07 1.32
C LEU A 130 9.88 -15.76 0.69
N LEU A 131 11.13 -15.44 0.96
CA LEU A 131 11.93 -14.45 0.25
C LEU A 131 13.13 -15.14 -0.37
N LEU A 132 13.34 -14.94 -1.65
CA LEU A 132 14.49 -15.48 -2.40
C LEU A 132 15.25 -14.33 -3.05
N SER A 133 16.55 -14.32 -2.89
CA SER A 133 17.43 -13.28 -3.45
C SER A 133 18.65 -13.89 -4.15
N TRP A 134 18.89 -13.49 -5.39
CA TRP A 134 20.08 -13.84 -6.17
C TRP A 134 20.87 -12.57 -6.43
N HIS A 135 22.16 -12.58 -6.12
CA HIS A 135 23.06 -11.46 -6.34
C HIS A 135 24.12 -11.84 -7.39
N PHE A 136 24.09 -11.16 -8.52
CA PHE A 136 25.07 -11.30 -9.59
C PHE A 136 25.89 -10.01 -9.72
N LYS A 137 26.88 -10.04 -10.59
CA LYS A 137 27.75 -8.87 -10.81
C LYS A 137 26.97 -7.62 -11.24
N GLN A 138 26.01 -7.77 -12.16
CA GLN A 138 25.24 -6.67 -12.73
C GLN A 138 23.73 -6.79 -12.51
N PHE A 139 23.28 -7.81 -11.79
CA PHE A 139 21.85 -8.03 -11.52
C PHE A 139 21.66 -8.53 -10.10
N ASP A 140 20.65 -8.00 -9.44
CA ASP A 140 20.01 -8.63 -8.30
C ASP A 140 18.62 -9.08 -8.74
N LEU A 141 18.19 -10.27 -8.32
CA LEU A 141 16.85 -10.79 -8.56
C LEU A 141 16.20 -11.12 -7.24
N ALA A 142 14.91 -10.92 -7.16
CA ALA A 142 14.09 -11.24 -6.00
C ALA A 142 12.82 -11.98 -6.40
N ALA A 143 12.43 -12.95 -5.59
CA ALA A 143 11.12 -13.58 -5.64
C ALA A 143 10.58 -13.73 -4.22
N GLY A 144 9.27 -13.64 -4.05
CA GLY A 144 8.64 -13.72 -2.75
C GLY A 144 7.22 -14.27 -2.81
N TYR A 145 6.78 -14.78 -1.67
CA TYR A 145 5.40 -15.18 -1.45
C TYR A 145 4.97 -14.72 -0.07
N ALA A 146 3.90 -13.92 -0.02
CA ALA A 146 3.35 -13.37 1.21
C ALA A 146 1.86 -13.72 1.36
N VAL A 147 1.41 -13.68 2.59
CA VAL A 147 0.00 -13.82 2.99
C VAL A 147 -0.38 -12.63 3.85
N TRP A 148 -1.48 -11.98 3.54
CA TRP A 148 -2.11 -10.97 4.37
C TRP A 148 -3.26 -11.60 5.16
N ALA A 149 -3.25 -11.41 6.46
CA ALA A 149 -4.27 -11.89 7.37
C ALA A 149 -5.18 -10.74 7.83
N PRO A 150 -6.52 -10.87 7.77
CA PRO A 150 -7.45 -9.84 8.20
C PRO A 150 -7.50 -9.75 9.73
N THR A 151 -6.45 -9.18 10.32
CA THR A 151 -6.25 -9.07 11.76
C THR A 151 -6.73 -7.75 12.35
N GLY A 152 -6.90 -6.73 11.52
CA GLY A 152 -7.44 -5.44 11.94
C GLY A 152 -8.96 -5.45 12.06
N ASP A 153 -9.51 -4.37 12.61
CA ASP A 153 -10.95 -4.19 12.70
C ASP A 153 -11.56 -3.92 11.33
N TYR A 154 -12.60 -4.66 11.00
CA TYR A 154 -13.36 -4.52 9.76
C TYR A 154 -14.86 -4.52 10.01
N ALA A 155 -15.58 -3.57 9.40
CA ALA A 155 -17.05 -3.55 9.32
C ALA A 155 -17.49 -2.93 7.98
N PRO A 156 -18.49 -3.51 7.28
CA PRO A 156 -18.89 -3.07 5.94
C PRO A 156 -19.35 -1.60 5.83
N ALA A 157 -19.91 -1.05 6.91
CA ALA A 157 -20.43 0.33 6.96
C ALA A 157 -19.40 1.35 7.50
N ARG A 158 -18.14 0.94 7.65
CA ARG A 158 -17.07 1.75 8.23
C ARG A 158 -15.91 1.89 7.24
N PRO A 159 -15.97 2.89 6.34
CA PRO A 159 -14.91 3.10 5.33
C PRO A 159 -13.60 3.59 5.93
N ASP A 160 -13.63 4.05 7.16
CA ASP A 160 -12.50 4.52 7.96
C ASP A 160 -11.67 3.39 8.58
N LEU A 161 -12.12 2.14 8.52
CA LEU A 161 -11.35 1.01 9.04
C LEU A 161 -10.24 0.58 8.07
N ILE A 162 -9.08 0.26 8.63
CA ILE A 162 -7.86 -0.01 7.86
C ILE A 162 -7.81 -1.44 7.32
N SER A 163 -8.42 -2.39 8.05
CA SER A 163 -8.52 -3.77 7.60
C SER A 163 -9.42 -3.90 6.39
N LYS A 164 -9.03 -4.80 5.50
CA LYS A 164 -9.81 -5.13 4.30
C LYS A 164 -10.86 -6.21 4.55
N GLY A 165 -10.77 -6.93 5.68
CA GLY A 165 -11.72 -7.98 6.05
C GLY A 165 -11.65 -9.25 5.20
N PHE A 166 -10.56 -9.48 4.46
CA PHE A 166 -10.32 -10.69 3.67
C PHE A 166 -8.86 -11.14 3.76
N TRP A 167 -8.61 -12.40 3.47
CA TRP A 167 -7.27 -12.94 3.28
C TRP A 167 -6.80 -12.65 1.86
N SER A 168 -5.50 -12.44 1.68
CA SER A 168 -4.92 -12.44 0.35
C SER A 168 -3.57 -13.13 0.31
N HIS A 169 -3.18 -13.59 -0.88
CA HIS A 169 -1.90 -14.19 -1.18
C HIS A 169 -1.19 -13.35 -2.23
N MET A 170 0.07 -13.02 -2.01
CA MET A 170 0.82 -12.16 -2.91
C MET A 170 2.09 -12.86 -3.40
N VAL A 171 2.27 -12.91 -4.71
CA VAL A 171 3.51 -13.34 -5.35
C VAL A 171 4.29 -12.11 -5.79
N THR A 172 5.58 -12.08 -5.49
CA THR A 172 6.49 -11.00 -5.85
C THR A 172 7.60 -11.52 -6.77
N LEU A 173 7.89 -10.79 -7.85
CA LEU A 173 9.02 -11.03 -8.73
C LEU A 173 9.66 -9.71 -9.13
N GLY A 174 10.98 -9.61 -9.01
CA GLY A 174 11.67 -8.38 -9.37
C GLY A 174 13.14 -8.55 -9.69
N GLY A 175 13.73 -7.47 -10.20
CA GLY A 175 15.16 -7.40 -10.45
C GLY A 175 15.65 -5.96 -10.44
N THR A 176 16.92 -5.81 -10.10
CA THR A 176 17.68 -4.56 -10.22
C THR A 176 18.84 -4.80 -11.16
N TRP A 177 18.92 -4.02 -12.23
CA TRP A 177 20.03 -4.02 -13.15
C TRP A 177 20.99 -2.89 -12.85
N TYR A 178 22.28 -3.21 -12.88
CA TYR A 178 23.38 -2.28 -12.69
C TYR A 178 24.18 -2.20 -14.00
N PRO A 179 23.94 -1.19 -14.86
CA PRO A 179 24.59 -1.09 -16.16
C PRO A 179 26.11 -0.90 -16.08
N ASP A 180 26.60 -0.36 -14.98
CA ASP A 180 28.02 -0.20 -14.72
C ASP A 180 28.55 -1.27 -13.74
N GLY A 181 29.81 -1.64 -13.89
CA GLY A 181 30.45 -2.66 -13.02
C GLY A 181 30.61 -2.24 -11.56
N GLU A 182 30.52 -0.94 -11.27
CA GLU A 182 30.65 -0.32 -9.95
C GLU A 182 29.33 -0.19 -9.22
N LYS A 183 28.21 -0.57 -9.86
CA LYS A 183 26.83 -0.47 -9.34
C LYS A 183 26.43 0.97 -8.94
N THR A 184 26.97 1.98 -9.64
CA THR A 184 26.63 3.37 -9.37
C THR A 184 25.30 3.79 -9.99
N TRP A 185 24.89 3.15 -11.09
CA TRP A 185 23.54 3.24 -11.65
C TRP A 185 22.74 2.00 -11.30
N ALA A 186 21.47 2.17 -10.98
CA ALA A 186 20.55 1.07 -10.74
C ALA A 186 19.19 1.34 -11.39
N MET A 187 18.67 0.33 -12.09
CA MET A 187 17.31 0.28 -12.64
C MET A 187 16.60 -0.90 -11.99
N SER A 188 15.57 -0.64 -11.22
CA SER A 188 14.81 -1.64 -10.48
C SER A 188 13.39 -1.76 -11.00
N LEU A 189 12.89 -2.98 -11.09
CA LEU A 189 11.48 -3.29 -11.35
C LEU A 189 11.04 -4.40 -10.39
N LEU A 190 9.93 -4.18 -9.71
CA LEU A 190 9.35 -5.11 -8.76
C LEU A 190 7.86 -5.27 -9.08
N ASN A 191 7.46 -6.49 -9.38
CA ASN A 191 6.08 -6.82 -9.75
C ASN A 191 5.46 -7.68 -8.65
N ARG A 192 4.21 -7.38 -8.33
CA ARG A 192 3.40 -8.13 -7.37
C ARG A 192 2.06 -8.49 -7.99
N TYR A 193 1.62 -9.69 -7.71
CA TYR A 193 0.28 -10.13 -8.06
C TYR A 193 -0.40 -10.65 -6.79
N GLU A 194 -1.52 -10.04 -6.43
CA GLU A 194 -2.25 -10.32 -5.22
C GLU A 194 -3.58 -10.99 -5.55
N PHE A 195 -3.78 -12.17 -4.97
CA PHE A 195 -5.00 -12.98 -5.05
C PHE A 195 -5.84 -12.70 -3.82
N CYS A 196 -6.94 -11.98 -3.98
CA CYS A 196 -7.87 -11.66 -2.91
C CYS A 196 -8.89 -12.78 -2.72
N HIS A 197 -9.31 -13.00 -1.47
CA HIS A 197 -10.36 -13.94 -1.11
C HIS A 197 -11.64 -13.22 -0.73
N GLU A 198 -12.73 -13.98 -0.52
CA GLU A 198 -14.02 -13.44 -0.11
C GLU A 198 -13.90 -12.58 1.16
N GLN A 199 -14.50 -11.39 1.09
CA GLN A 199 -14.55 -10.44 2.19
C GLN A 199 -15.58 -10.86 3.22
N LYS A 200 -15.18 -10.82 4.48
CA LYS A 200 -16.03 -11.13 5.62
C LYS A 200 -17.25 -10.20 5.66
N TYR A 201 -18.43 -10.72 5.93
CA TYR A 201 -19.73 -10.05 6.04
C TYR A 201 -20.36 -9.58 4.73
N THR A 202 -19.64 -9.15 3.75
CA THR A 202 -20.19 -8.71 2.45
C THR A 202 -20.37 -9.86 1.48
N HIS A 203 -19.63 -10.97 1.68
CA HIS A 203 -19.57 -12.10 0.77
C HIS A 203 -19.22 -11.68 -0.67
N THR A 204 -18.39 -10.65 -0.78
CA THR A 204 -17.88 -10.14 -2.05
C THR A 204 -16.43 -10.57 -2.20
N ASP A 205 -16.09 -11.16 -3.33
CA ASP A 205 -14.71 -11.42 -3.71
C ASP A 205 -14.17 -10.19 -4.42
N PRO A 206 -13.23 -9.44 -3.81
CA PRO A 206 -12.54 -8.35 -4.48
C PRO A 206 -11.71 -8.88 -5.65
N GLY A 207 -11.61 -8.11 -6.70
CA GLY A 207 -10.78 -8.48 -7.84
C GLY A 207 -9.30 -8.63 -7.45
N GLN A 208 -8.57 -9.36 -8.27
CA GLN A 208 -7.14 -9.55 -8.10
C GLN A 208 -6.37 -8.32 -8.54
N VAL A 209 -5.22 -8.06 -7.91
CA VAL A 209 -4.46 -6.82 -8.14
C VAL A 209 -3.06 -7.12 -8.65
N PHE A 210 -2.67 -6.38 -9.68
CA PHE A 210 -1.30 -6.31 -10.16
C PHE A 210 -0.68 -4.97 -9.76
N THR A 211 0.53 -5.01 -9.20
CA THR A 211 1.31 -3.82 -8.87
C THR A 211 2.70 -3.95 -9.49
N ALA A 212 3.13 -2.92 -10.23
CA ALA A 212 4.48 -2.76 -10.69
C ALA A 212 5.09 -1.51 -10.04
N GLU A 213 6.24 -1.65 -9.42
CA GLU A 213 7.04 -0.56 -8.87
C GLU A 213 8.38 -0.52 -9.57
N TRP A 214 8.85 0.65 -9.95
CA TRP A 214 10.13 0.84 -10.62
C TRP A 214 10.95 1.95 -9.93
N GLY A 215 12.25 1.87 -10.09
CA GLY A 215 13.18 2.88 -9.62
C GLY A 215 14.36 3.04 -10.55
N LEU A 216 14.78 4.29 -10.76
CA LEU A 216 16.01 4.66 -11.45
C LEU A 216 16.85 5.49 -10.51
N SER A 217 18.08 5.07 -10.22
CA SER A 217 18.92 5.78 -9.26
C SER A 217 20.37 5.88 -9.66
N LYS A 218 21.04 6.88 -9.07
CA LYS A 218 22.47 7.11 -9.16
C LYS A 218 23.07 7.26 -7.77
N SER A 219 24.11 6.50 -7.49
CA SER A 219 24.98 6.72 -6.32
C SER A 219 25.93 7.88 -6.61
N LEU A 220 25.83 8.95 -5.83
CA LEU A 220 26.65 10.16 -6.00
C LEU A 220 27.96 10.08 -5.22
N CYS A 221 27.93 9.46 -4.05
CA CYS A 221 29.07 9.21 -3.20
C CYS A 221 28.76 8.00 -2.29
N ASN A 222 29.73 7.57 -1.49
CA ASN A 222 29.56 6.42 -0.61
C ASN A 222 28.37 6.65 0.36
N GLY A 223 27.31 5.88 0.14
CA GLY A 223 26.13 5.89 0.98
C GLY A 223 25.06 6.93 0.64
N LEU A 224 25.19 7.67 -0.48
CA LEU A 224 24.15 8.59 -0.96
C LEU A 224 23.65 8.16 -2.35
N ASP A 225 22.40 7.74 -2.42
CA ASP A 225 21.68 7.46 -3.66
C ASP A 225 20.60 8.51 -3.88
N VAL A 226 20.45 8.97 -5.12
CA VAL A 226 19.34 9.83 -5.55
C VAL A 226 18.69 9.21 -6.75
N GLY A 227 17.37 9.39 -6.87
CA GLY A 227 16.66 8.77 -7.98
C GLY A 227 15.21 9.18 -8.09
N PHE A 228 14.55 8.49 -8.99
CA PHE A 228 13.10 8.58 -9.21
C PHE A 228 12.48 7.21 -9.03
N ILE A 229 11.28 7.22 -8.48
CA ILE A 229 10.44 6.04 -8.33
C ILE A 229 9.13 6.25 -9.07
N GLY A 230 8.47 5.16 -9.36
CA GLY A 230 7.09 5.21 -9.78
C GLY A 230 6.42 3.86 -9.60
N TYR A 231 5.11 3.88 -9.66
CA TYR A 231 4.31 2.67 -9.54
C TYR A 231 3.06 2.74 -10.41
N TYR A 232 2.60 1.57 -10.78
CA TYR A 232 1.33 1.31 -11.40
C TYR A 232 0.64 0.20 -10.62
N GLN A 233 -0.59 0.44 -10.17
CA GLN A 233 -1.41 -0.58 -9.52
C GLN A 233 -2.75 -0.66 -10.25
N GLN A 234 -3.21 -1.87 -10.55
CA GLN A 234 -4.43 -2.13 -11.29
C GLN A 234 -5.12 -3.36 -10.74
N GLN A 235 -6.39 -3.24 -10.45
CA GLN A 235 -7.28 -4.39 -10.30
C GLN A 235 -7.49 -5.06 -11.68
N VAL A 236 -7.04 -6.31 -11.83
CA VAL A 236 -7.01 -7.00 -13.13
C VAL A 236 -8.26 -7.86 -13.38
N THR A 237 -8.92 -8.33 -12.35
CA THR A 237 -10.22 -9.02 -12.45
C THR A 237 -11.33 -8.19 -11.81
N LYS A 238 -12.57 -8.40 -12.24
CA LYS A 238 -13.73 -7.74 -11.62
C LYS A 238 -14.01 -8.34 -10.24
N ASP A 239 -14.68 -7.55 -9.40
CA ASP A 239 -15.30 -8.07 -8.20
C ASP A 239 -16.41 -9.06 -8.55
N SER A 240 -16.74 -9.95 -7.62
CA SER A 240 -17.89 -10.84 -7.70
C SER A 240 -18.60 -10.93 -6.36
N GLY A 241 -19.92 -11.16 -6.40
CA GLY A 241 -20.73 -11.24 -5.18
C GLY A 241 -21.69 -10.06 -4.98
N PRO A 242 -22.35 -9.95 -3.81
CA PRO A 242 -23.46 -9.02 -3.59
C PRO A 242 -23.11 -7.53 -3.66
N ALA A 243 -21.89 -7.14 -3.28
CA ALA A 243 -21.43 -5.74 -3.32
C ALA A 243 -20.42 -5.49 -4.46
N ALA A 244 -20.39 -6.37 -5.47
CA ALA A 244 -19.48 -6.25 -6.59
C ALA A 244 -19.75 -5.00 -7.44
N THR A 245 -18.69 -4.36 -7.91
CA THR A 245 -18.73 -3.27 -8.87
C THR A 245 -18.19 -3.73 -10.23
N ASP A 246 -18.63 -3.09 -11.31
CA ASP A 246 -18.11 -3.36 -12.65
C ASP A 246 -16.79 -2.62 -12.94
N LYS A 247 -16.45 -1.65 -12.10
CA LYS A 247 -15.25 -0.85 -12.24
C LYS A 247 -14.04 -1.59 -11.67
N ARG A 248 -12.87 -1.24 -12.16
CA ARG A 248 -11.60 -1.77 -11.71
C ARG A 248 -10.74 -0.63 -11.22
N ASP A 249 -10.31 -0.70 -9.98
CA ASP A 249 -9.47 0.33 -9.43
C ASP A 249 -8.10 0.39 -10.12
N ARG A 250 -7.56 1.60 -10.24
CA ARG A 250 -6.25 1.86 -10.82
C ARG A 250 -5.65 3.10 -10.21
N LYS A 251 -4.33 3.09 -10.05
CA LYS A 251 -3.56 4.29 -9.72
C LYS A 251 -2.15 4.24 -10.27
N ILE A 252 -1.61 5.42 -10.57
CA ILE A 252 -0.24 5.63 -11.03
C ILE A 252 0.36 6.72 -10.16
N GLY A 253 1.61 6.53 -9.74
CA GLY A 253 2.34 7.55 -9.00
C GLY A 253 3.80 7.61 -9.44
N VAL A 254 4.39 8.81 -9.38
CA VAL A 254 5.82 9.02 -9.66
C VAL A 254 6.39 10.10 -8.75
N GLY A 255 7.68 10.02 -8.47
CA GLY A 255 8.36 11.07 -7.72
C GLY A 255 9.83 10.79 -7.41
N PRO A 256 10.51 11.70 -6.73
CA PRO A 256 11.90 11.57 -6.35
C PRO A 256 12.09 10.74 -5.07
N GLU A 257 13.30 10.17 -4.94
CA GLU A 257 13.77 9.54 -3.70
C GLU A 257 15.24 9.88 -3.45
N ILE A 258 15.55 10.08 -2.17
CA ILE A 258 16.92 10.19 -1.66
C ILE A 258 17.09 9.10 -0.60
N SER A 259 18.19 8.33 -0.71
CA SER A 259 18.58 7.31 0.27
C SER A 259 19.98 7.55 0.77
N VAL A 260 20.18 7.46 2.07
CA VAL A 260 21.45 7.70 2.75
C VAL A 260 21.78 6.53 3.67
N PHE A 261 23.03 6.08 3.60
CA PHE A 261 23.60 5.17 4.60
C PHE A 261 24.46 5.93 5.59
N CYS A 262 24.15 5.85 6.87
CA CYS A 262 24.95 6.41 7.96
C CYS A 262 25.83 5.33 8.60
N PRO A 263 27.14 5.27 8.32
CA PRO A 263 28.02 4.21 8.84
C PRO A 263 28.14 4.19 10.36
N LYS A 264 28.07 5.38 11.01
CA LYS A 264 28.19 5.47 12.48
C LYS A 264 27.02 4.82 13.22
N LEU A 265 25.81 4.90 12.65
CA LEU A 265 24.59 4.31 13.21
C LEU A 265 24.27 2.94 12.61
N VAL A 266 25.00 2.56 11.55
CA VAL A 266 24.68 1.41 10.70
C VAL A 266 23.20 1.46 10.32
N LEU A 267 22.76 2.60 9.78
CA LEU A 267 21.38 2.91 9.48
C LEU A 267 21.24 3.37 8.03
N PHE A 268 20.33 2.71 7.30
CA PHE A 268 19.85 3.19 6.00
C PHE A 268 18.59 3.99 6.21
N THR A 269 18.56 5.17 5.61
CA THR A 269 17.41 6.07 5.68
C THR A 269 17.06 6.49 4.26
N SER A 270 15.80 6.36 3.86
CA SER A 270 15.33 6.97 2.62
C SER A 270 14.08 7.81 2.87
N ILE A 271 13.98 8.88 2.08
CA ILE A 271 12.75 9.67 1.96
C ILE A 271 12.37 9.72 0.49
N ARG A 272 11.11 9.44 0.20
CA ARG A 272 10.53 9.53 -1.13
C ARG A 272 9.20 10.27 -1.11
N TYR A 273 8.94 10.95 -2.18
CA TYR A 273 7.67 11.56 -2.49
C TYR A 273 7.11 10.92 -3.75
N ALA A 274 5.81 10.75 -3.84
CA ALA A 274 5.14 10.38 -5.07
C ALA A 274 3.84 11.16 -5.19
N HIS A 275 3.61 11.73 -6.37
CA HIS A 275 2.33 12.31 -6.76
C HIS A 275 1.55 11.28 -7.56
N GLU A 276 0.31 11.03 -7.15
CA GLU A 276 -0.62 10.14 -7.84
C GLU A 276 -1.40 10.90 -8.91
N PHE A 277 -1.64 10.25 -10.01
CA PHE A 277 -2.45 10.76 -11.12
C PHE A 277 -3.18 9.61 -11.82
N GLU A 278 -4.26 9.92 -12.54
CA GLU A 278 -5.12 8.90 -13.18
C GLU A 278 -5.68 7.83 -12.21
N ALA A 279 -6.03 8.22 -10.99
CA ALA A 279 -6.72 7.34 -10.08
C ALA A 279 -8.16 7.08 -10.55
N VAL A 280 -8.57 5.80 -10.54
CA VAL A 280 -9.92 5.33 -10.86
C VAL A 280 -10.42 4.53 -9.69
N GLU A 281 -11.62 4.83 -9.17
CA GLU A 281 -12.22 4.23 -7.96
C GLU A 281 -11.31 4.30 -6.73
N ARG A 282 -10.41 5.29 -6.71
CA ARG A 282 -9.47 5.57 -5.62
C ARG A 282 -9.24 7.06 -5.46
N PRO A 283 -8.87 7.52 -4.25
CA PRO A 283 -8.32 8.86 -4.08
C PRO A 283 -7.08 9.07 -4.93
N GLU A 284 -6.90 10.30 -5.38
CA GLU A 284 -5.71 10.77 -6.09
C GLU A 284 -5.01 11.81 -5.21
N GLY A 285 -3.79 11.51 -4.76
CA GLY A 285 -3.12 12.33 -3.77
C GLY A 285 -1.60 12.26 -3.80
N ASP A 286 -1.03 12.67 -2.71
CA ASP A 286 0.41 12.76 -2.49
C ASP A 286 0.85 11.78 -1.41
N LEU A 287 1.94 11.07 -1.68
CA LEU A 287 2.55 10.08 -0.80
C LEU A 287 3.95 10.53 -0.39
N ILE A 288 4.21 10.64 0.91
CA ILE A 288 5.56 10.81 1.45
C ILE A 288 5.88 9.58 2.29
N THR A 289 7.00 8.91 2.00
CA THR A 289 7.44 7.75 2.77
C THR A 289 8.85 7.96 3.30
N LEU A 290 8.99 7.86 4.61
CA LEU A 290 10.28 7.72 5.29
C LEU A 290 10.51 6.25 5.58
N THR A 291 11.66 5.71 5.17
CA THR A 291 12.05 4.33 5.48
C THR A 291 13.35 4.31 6.27
N LEU A 292 13.35 3.61 7.39
CA LEU A 292 14.53 3.36 8.20
C LEU A 292 14.84 1.87 8.17
N THR A 293 16.10 1.48 7.87
CA THR A 293 16.51 0.06 7.91
C THR A 293 17.77 -0.10 8.73
N LYS A 294 17.67 -0.92 9.75
CA LYS A 294 18.76 -1.22 10.69
C LYS A 294 19.09 -2.71 10.67
N PRO A 295 20.34 -3.13 10.29
CA PRO A 295 20.83 -4.48 10.54
C PRO A 295 21.24 -4.68 12.00
N PHE A 296 21.15 -5.93 12.49
CA PHE A 296 21.54 -6.39 13.82
C PHE A 296 22.61 -7.47 13.74
#